data_e7f277bf127a6e7971dd66d6635af795
#
_entry.id   e7f277bf127a6e7971dd66d6635af795
#
_cell.length_a   1.000
_cell.length_b   1.000
_cell.length_c   1.000
_cell.angle_alpha   90.00
_cell.angle_beta   90.00
_cell.angle_gamma   90.00
#
_symmetry.space_group_name_H-M   'P 1'
#
loop_
_entity.id
_entity.type
_entity.pdbx_description
1 polymer ?
#
loop_
_entity_poly.entity_id
_entity_poly.type
_entity_poly.pdbx_seq_one_letter_code
_entity_poly.pdbx_strand_id
1 'polypeptide(L)'
;MKKAIVIGASSGIGMEVGKLLISDGWKIGIAARRTDRLMELKAKSPQMVEVETIDVNSDEAEDLLLSLIAVTGGMDLFFYAPGIGRQNPTLDPEIEENTVVTNALGFTRMIGAAYRYMAQHGGGHIAAITSIAGTKGLGPAPSYSATKAFQGTYIEALEQLANTQKLNIRFTDVRPGFVGTALLNDGNRYPMMLRKEDVAFEIVEAIRKHKHVCVIDWRWRIVTALWRCIPKCIWRHLPLQVKKQKEKNK
;
A
#
# COMPACT_ATOMS: atom_id res chain seq x y z
N MET A 1 -20.14 -6.10 -14.43
CA MET A 1 -18.78 -5.53 -14.57
C MET A 1 -18.24 -5.38 -13.15
N LYS A 2 -17.03 -5.88 -12.88
CA LYS A 2 -16.38 -5.76 -11.58
C LYS A 2 -15.97 -4.32 -11.29
N LYS A 3 -15.99 -3.92 -10.03
CA LYS A 3 -15.73 -2.55 -9.57
C LYS A 3 -14.60 -2.53 -8.56
N ALA A 4 -13.64 -1.64 -8.74
CA ALA A 4 -12.52 -1.48 -7.83
C ALA A 4 -12.39 -0.03 -7.36
N ILE A 5 -11.99 0.14 -6.11
CA ILE A 5 -11.57 1.44 -5.57
C ILE A 5 -10.07 1.39 -5.33
N VAL A 6 -9.35 2.36 -5.89
CA VAL A 6 -7.88 2.45 -5.80
C VAL A 6 -7.48 3.75 -5.11
N ILE A 7 -7.03 3.66 -3.88
CA ILE A 7 -6.51 4.81 -3.13
C ILE A 7 -5.01 4.94 -3.38
N GLY A 8 -4.52 6.16 -3.64
CA GLY A 8 -3.13 6.43 -3.98
C GLY A 8 -2.80 6.25 -5.47
N ALA A 9 -3.81 6.42 -6.34
CA ALA A 9 -3.72 6.18 -7.79
C ALA A 9 -3.01 7.30 -8.59
N SER A 10 -2.57 8.40 -7.97
CA SER A 10 -1.95 9.53 -8.69
C SER A 10 -0.52 9.27 -9.16
N SER A 11 0.14 8.20 -8.70
CA SER A 11 1.51 7.85 -9.11
C SER A 11 1.92 6.45 -8.64
N GLY A 12 3.14 6.05 -9.01
CA GLY A 12 3.78 4.84 -8.50
C GLY A 12 2.97 3.57 -8.74
N ILE A 13 2.98 2.67 -7.76
CA ILE A 13 2.35 1.36 -7.86
C ILE A 13 0.81 1.48 -8.00
N GLY A 14 0.18 2.39 -7.23
CA GLY A 14 -1.28 2.56 -7.29
C GLY A 14 -1.80 2.96 -8.67
N MET A 15 -1.07 3.84 -9.37
CA MET A 15 -1.40 4.22 -10.74
C MET A 15 -1.26 3.02 -11.71
N GLU A 16 -0.17 2.24 -11.60
CA GLU A 16 0.05 1.10 -12.49
C GLU A 16 -0.98 -0.02 -12.25
N VAL A 17 -1.35 -0.28 -10.99
CA VAL A 17 -2.45 -1.22 -10.66
C VAL A 17 -3.77 -0.73 -11.25
N GLY A 18 -4.08 0.57 -11.13
CA GLY A 18 -5.28 1.15 -11.72
C GLY A 18 -5.35 0.94 -13.24
N LYS A 19 -4.24 1.17 -13.96
CA LYS A 19 -4.15 0.92 -15.42
C LYS A 19 -4.42 -0.55 -15.78
N LEU A 20 -3.84 -1.49 -15.02
CA LEU A 20 -4.05 -2.92 -15.25
C LEU A 20 -5.50 -3.32 -15.01
N LEU A 21 -6.13 -2.83 -13.94
CA LEU A 21 -7.54 -3.10 -13.66
C LEU A 21 -8.46 -2.57 -14.77
N ILE A 22 -8.19 -1.37 -15.30
CA ILE A 22 -8.93 -0.83 -16.46
C ILE A 22 -8.76 -1.76 -17.67
N SER A 23 -7.52 -2.17 -17.97
CA SER A 23 -7.22 -3.09 -19.08
C SER A 23 -7.92 -4.45 -18.92
N ASP A 24 -8.18 -4.87 -17.69
CA ASP A 24 -8.93 -6.09 -17.35
C ASP A 24 -10.46 -5.89 -17.39
N GLY A 25 -10.94 -4.73 -17.81
CA GLY A 25 -12.35 -4.42 -17.94
C GLY A 25 -13.08 -4.08 -16.62
N TRP A 26 -12.32 -3.66 -15.59
CA TRP A 26 -12.91 -3.17 -14.34
C TRP A 26 -13.35 -1.70 -14.49
N LYS A 27 -14.51 -1.35 -13.95
CA LYS A 27 -14.82 0.04 -13.64
C LYS A 27 -14.12 0.40 -12.34
N ILE A 28 -13.39 1.53 -12.30
CA ILE A 28 -12.61 1.89 -11.12
C ILE A 28 -12.95 3.29 -10.61
N GLY A 29 -13.05 3.42 -9.29
CA GLY A 29 -12.96 4.68 -8.57
C GLY A 29 -11.51 4.90 -8.14
N ILE A 30 -10.91 6.02 -8.48
CA ILE A 30 -9.54 6.36 -8.13
C ILE A 30 -9.47 7.59 -7.25
N ALA A 31 -8.63 7.54 -6.22
CA ALA A 31 -8.46 8.66 -5.31
C ALA A 31 -7.00 8.93 -4.93
N ALA A 32 -6.69 10.19 -4.75
CA ALA A 32 -5.44 10.70 -4.19
C ALA A 32 -5.56 12.21 -3.92
N ARG A 33 -4.52 12.82 -3.31
CA ARG A 33 -4.45 14.27 -3.09
C ARG A 33 -4.22 15.10 -4.36
N ARG A 34 -3.59 14.53 -5.40
CA ARG A 34 -3.24 15.20 -6.66
C ARG A 34 -4.29 14.88 -7.72
N THR A 35 -5.29 15.73 -7.80
CA THR A 35 -6.44 15.54 -8.70
C THR A 35 -6.04 15.62 -10.17
N ASP A 36 -5.09 16.49 -10.53
CA ASP A 36 -4.56 16.66 -11.88
C ASP A 36 -4.12 15.31 -12.48
N ARG A 37 -3.35 14.54 -11.72
CA ARG A 37 -2.86 13.22 -12.11
C ARG A 37 -3.95 12.17 -12.25
N LEU A 38 -5.00 12.26 -11.44
CA LEU A 38 -6.16 11.36 -11.54
C LEU A 38 -6.97 11.68 -12.79
N MET A 39 -7.14 12.97 -13.11
CA MET A 39 -7.85 13.40 -14.31
C MET A 39 -7.12 12.99 -15.60
N GLU A 40 -5.78 12.95 -15.62
CA GLU A 40 -5.00 12.38 -16.74
C GLU A 40 -5.36 10.90 -17.00
N LEU A 41 -5.59 10.12 -15.95
CA LEU A 41 -5.99 8.71 -16.08
C LEU A 41 -7.45 8.59 -16.53
N LYS A 42 -8.35 9.42 -15.98
CA LYS A 42 -9.76 9.48 -16.39
C LYS A 42 -9.90 9.86 -17.86
N ALA A 43 -9.13 10.82 -18.34
CA ALA A 43 -9.17 11.26 -19.75
C ALA A 43 -8.87 10.14 -20.74
N LYS A 44 -8.05 9.15 -20.35
CA LYS A 44 -7.72 7.98 -21.19
C LYS A 44 -8.82 6.92 -21.21
N SER A 45 -9.69 6.88 -20.22
CA SER A 45 -10.73 5.87 -20.07
C SER A 45 -11.97 6.45 -19.35
N PRO A 46 -12.64 7.48 -19.91
CA PRO A 46 -13.62 8.29 -19.22
C PRO A 46 -14.85 7.50 -18.75
N GLN A 47 -15.21 6.42 -19.44
CA GLN A 47 -16.36 5.56 -19.09
C GLN A 47 -16.02 4.54 -17.99
N MET A 48 -14.74 4.29 -17.73
CA MET A 48 -14.27 3.26 -16.80
C MET A 48 -13.76 3.85 -15.49
N VAL A 49 -13.56 5.16 -15.39
CA VAL A 49 -12.86 5.80 -14.29
C VAL A 49 -13.70 6.90 -13.66
N GLU A 50 -13.97 6.76 -12.36
CA GLU A 50 -14.47 7.84 -11.51
C GLU A 50 -13.33 8.39 -10.63
N VAL A 51 -13.39 9.67 -10.29
CA VAL A 51 -12.30 10.36 -9.59
C VAL A 51 -12.83 11.07 -8.36
N GLU A 52 -12.10 10.95 -7.25
CA GLU A 52 -12.32 11.73 -6.04
C GLU A 52 -10.99 12.22 -5.46
N THR A 53 -11.00 13.41 -4.87
CA THR A 53 -9.83 13.95 -4.18
C THR A 53 -9.87 13.55 -2.71
N ILE A 54 -9.02 12.60 -2.31
CA ILE A 54 -8.99 12.11 -0.93
C ILE A 54 -7.59 12.30 -0.34
N ASP A 55 -7.50 13.04 0.77
CA ASP A 55 -6.38 12.93 1.70
C ASP A 55 -6.79 11.95 2.81
N VAL A 56 -6.06 10.84 2.91
CA VAL A 56 -6.36 9.80 3.93
C VAL A 56 -6.19 10.29 5.36
N ASN A 57 -5.53 11.43 5.56
CA ASN A 57 -5.32 12.07 6.85
C ASN A 57 -6.49 12.99 7.25
N SER A 58 -7.33 13.40 6.29
CA SER A 58 -8.51 14.23 6.55
C SER A 58 -9.61 13.48 7.29
N ASP A 59 -10.38 14.20 8.08
CA ASP A 59 -11.54 13.61 8.79
C ASP A 59 -12.68 13.28 7.83
N GLU A 60 -12.77 13.95 6.68
CA GLU A 60 -13.76 13.66 5.63
C GLU A 60 -13.39 12.47 4.75
N ALA A 61 -12.21 11.85 4.94
CA ALA A 61 -11.71 10.80 4.05
C ALA A 61 -12.65 9.59 3.92
N GLU A 62 -13.37 9.23 4.98
CA GLU A 62 -14.34 8.14 4.96
C GLU A 62 -15.58 8.50 4.14
N ASP A 63 -16.14 9.70 4.33
CA ASP A 63 -17.33 10.14 3.59
C ASP A 63 -17.03 10.29 2.09
N LEU A 64 -15.86 10.83 1.75
CA LEU A 64 -15.40 10.91 0.36
C LEU A 64 -15.16 9.52 -0.26
N LEU A 65 -14.69 8.55 0.51
CA LEU A 65 -14.59 7.16 0.06
C LEU A 65 -15.96 6.58 -0.26
N LEU A 66 -16.94 6.76 0.62
CA LEU A 66 -18.31 6.26 0.41
C LEU A 66 -18.96 6.92 -0.80
N SER A 67 -18.75 8.22 -1.01
CA SER A 67 -19.16 8.94 -2.21
C SER A 67 -18.54 8.34 -3.47
N LEU A 68 -17.23 8.09 -3.48
CA LEU A 68 -16.54 7.48 -4.61
C LEU A 68 -17.05 6.07 -4.91
N ILE A 69 -17.33 5.26 -3.89
CA ILE A 69 -17.95 3.93 -4.05
C ILE A 69 -19.31 4.05 -4.72
N ALA A 70 -20.13 5.01 -4.28
CA ALA A 70 -21.49 5.22 -4.83
C ALA A 70 -21.44 5.59 -6.32
N VAL A 71 -20.61 6.56 -6.73
CA VAL A 71 -20.49 6.98 -8.15
C VAL A 71 -19.83 5.91 -9.02
N THR A 72 -18.96 5.07 -8.44
CA THR A 72 -18.40 3.90 -9.13
C THR A 72 -19.47 2.81 -9.33
N GLY A 73 -20.52 2.82 -8.49
CA GLY A 73 -21.64 1.89 -8.48
C GLY A 73 -21.40 0.64 -7.63
N GLY A 74 -20.51 0.71 -6.64
CA GLY A 74 -20.17 -0.35 -5.69
C GLY A 74 -18.66 -0.64 -5.63
N MET A 75 -18.28 -1.67 -4.84
CA MET A 75 -16.87 -2.02 -4.62
C MET A 75 -16.70 -3.53 -4.40
N ASP A 76 -16.11 -4.22 -5.37
CA ASP A 76 -15.70 -5.63 -5.26
C ASP A 76 -14.25 -5.77 -4.78
N LEU A 77 -13.41 -4.77 -5.09
CA LEU A 77 -12.00 -4.68 -4.69
C LEU A 77 -11.70 -3.31 -4.12
N PHE A 78 -11.10 -3.28 -2.94
CA PHE A 78 -10.46 -2.10 -2.37
C PHE A 78 -8.95 -2.27 -2.41
N PHE A 79 -8.25 -1.42 -3.16
CA PHE A 79 -6.79 -1.42 -3.22
C PHE A 79 -6.22 -0.17 -2.58
N TYR A 80 -5.46 -0.35 -1.49
CA TYR A 80 -4.85 0.73 -0.73
C TYR A 80 -3.35 0.81 -1.01
N ALA A 81 -2.92 1.88 -1.66
CA ALA A 81 -1.52 2.13 -2.00
C ALA A 81 -0.85 3.29 -1.24
N PRO A 82 -1.54 4.20 -0.52
CA PRO A 82 -0.87 5.30 0.14
C PRO A 82 0.12 4.83 1.20
N GLY A 83 1.20 5.57 1.32
CA GLY A 83 2.20 5.41 2.36
C GLY A 83 3.35 6.35 2.13
N ILE A 84 3.92 6.82 3.23
CA ILE A 84 5.12 7.64 3.23
C ILE A 84 6.19 6.98 4.09
N GLY A 85 7.44 7.34 3.84
CA GLY A 85 8.58 6.88 4.63
C GLY A 85 9.85 7.55 4.17
N ARG A 86 10.65 7.97 5.13
CA ARG A 86 11.97 8.53 4.93
C ARG A 86 12.92 7.89 5.93
N GLN A 87 14.20 7.88 5.58
CA GLN A 87 15.23 7.60 6.58
C GLN A 87 15.27 8.75 7.58
N ASN A 88 15.30 8.42 8.86
CA ASN A 88 15.28 9.40 9.95
C ASN A 88 16.19 8.98 11.12
N PRO A 89 17.52 8.91 10.89
CA PRO A 89 18.46 8.49 11.93
C PRO A 89 18.59 9.51 13.08
N THR A 90 18.12 10.74 12.88
CA THR A 90 18.10 11.81 13.89
C THR A 90 16.82 11.89 14.69
N LEU A 91 15.81 11.05 14.35
CA LEU A 91 14.49 11.04 14.95
C LEU A 91 13.78 12.41 14.89
N ASP A 92 13.88 13.07 13.74
CA ASP A 92 13.12 14.31 13.49
C ASP A 92 11.62 14.04 13.76
N PRO A 93 11.00 14.77 14.72
CA PRO A 93 9.63 14.51 15.14
C PRO A 93 8.61 14.64 14.01
N GLU A 94 8.78 15.61 13.11
CA GLU A 94 7.86 15.83 12.00
C GLU A 94 7.82 14.63 11.06
N ILE A 95 8.98 14.02 10.77
CA ILE A 95 9.06 12.82 9.92
C ILE A 95 8.40 11.62 10.62
N GLU A 96 8.66 11.43 11.93
CA GLU A 96 8.10 10.32 12.70
C GLU A 96 6.57 10.44 12.79
N GLU A 97 6.06 11.60 13.20
CA GLU A 97 4.64 11.85 13.39
C GLU A 97 3.86 11.76 12.08
N ASN A 98 4.33 12.43 11.02
CA ASN A 98 3.69 12.36 9.70
C ASN A 98 3.64 10.94 9.16
N THR A 99 4.69 10.13 9.41
CA THR A 99 4.72 8.73 9.03
C THR A 99 3.66 7.92 9.77
N VAL A 100 3.50 8.14 11.07
CA VAL A 100 2.48 7.45 11.89
C VAL A 100 1.07 7.88 11.47
N VAL A 101 0.84 9.19 11.31
CA VAL A 101 -0.48 9.70 10.89
C VAL A 101 -0.90 9.11 9.56
N THR A 102 -0.03 9.12 8.55
CA THR A 102 -0.39 8.61 7.22
C THR A 102 -0.47 7.09 7.17
N ASN A 103 0.54 6.40 7.72
CA ASN A 103 0.67 4.94 7.55
C ASN A 103 -0.12 4.14 8.59
N ALA A 104 -0.43 4.70 9.75
CA ALA A 104 -1.22 4.00 10.77
C ALA A 104 -2.64 4.58 10.86
N LEU A 105 -2.82 5.85 11.19
CA LEU A 105 -4.14 6.44 11.38
C LEU A 105 -4.94 6.46 10.08
N GLY A 106 -4.39 7.06 9.01
CA GLY A 106 -5.04 7.12 7.69
C GLY A 106 -5.31 5.73 7.11
N PHE A 107 -4.37 4.80 7.30
CA PHE A 107 -4.56 3.39 6.93
C PHE A 107 -5.75 2.76 7.67
N THR A 108 -5.80 2.87 8.99
CA THR A 108 -6.87 2.30 9.82
C THR A 108 -8.24 2.85 9.42
N ARG A 109 -8.33 4.18 9.22
CA ARG A 109 -9.55 4.87 8.77
C ARG A 109 -10.06 4.28 7.46
N MET A 110 -9.23 4.23 6.42
CA MET A 110 -9.63 3.81 5.09
C MET A 110 -9.91 2.31 4.98
N ILE A 111 -9.07 1.48 5.57
CA ILE A 111 -9.28 0.01 5.59
C ILE A 111 -10.53 -0.34 6.42
N GLY A 112 -10.72 0.34 7.56
CA GLY A 112 -11.91 0.15 8.41
C GLY A 112 -13.21 0.53 7.70
N ALA A 113 -13.22 1.64 6.96
CA ALA A 113 -14.36 2.05 6.14
C ALA A 113 -14.68 1.04 5.04
N ALA A 114 -13.65 0.57 4.31
CA ALA A 114 -13.81 -0.46 3.29
C ALA A 114 -14.33 -1.78 3.87
N TYR A 115 -13.83 -2.19 5.04
CA TYR A 115 -14.31 -3.39 5.75
C TYR A 115 -15.78 -3.26 6.10
N ARG A 116 -16.20 -2.15 6.73
CA ARG A 116 -17.61 -1.92 7.11
C ARG A 116 -18.53 -1.94 5.89
N TYR A 117 -18.10 -1.29 4.81
CA TYR A 117 -18.87 -1.32 3.56
C TYR A 117 -19.04 -2.75 3.05
N MET A 118 -17.96 -3.52 2.91
CA MET A 118 -18.00 -4.90 2.42
C MET A 118 -18.82 -5.84 3.31
N ALA A 119 -18.74 -5.65 4.64
CA ALA A 119 -19.54 -6.42 5.59
C ALA A 119 -21.06 -6.26 5.36
N GLN A 120 -21.50 -5.07 4.92
CA GLN A 120 -22.90 -4.74 4.66
C GLN A 120 -23.36 -5.06 3.24
N HIS A 121 -22.42 -5.27 2.30
CA HIS A 121 -22.72 -5.42 0.87
C HIS A 121 -22.28 -6.77 0.28
N GLY A 122 -22.24 -7.82 1.11
CA GLY A 122 -22.05 -9.19 0.63
C GLY A 122 -20.59 -9.62 0.46
N GLY A 123 -19.63 -8.80 0.90
CA GLY A 123 -18.22 -9.13 0.88
C GLY A 123 -17.42 -8.39 -0.19
N GLY A 124 -16.20 -8.88 -0.44
CA GLY A 124 -15.28 -8.28 -1.40
C GLY A 124 -13.83 -8.68 -1.13
N HIS A 125 -12.90 -7.89 -1.67
CA HIS A 125 -11.47 -8.12 -1.49
C HIS A 125 -10.76 -6.82 -1.08
N ILE A 126 -10.07 -6.84 0.06
CA ILE A 126 -9.21 -5.75 0.53
C ILE A 126 -7.75 -6.12 0.26
N ALA A 127 -7.08 -5.35 -0.57
CA ALA A 127 -5.66 -5.52 -0.85
C ALA A 127 -4.91 -4.22 -0.48
N ALA A 128 -3.79 -4.34 0.23
CA ALA A 128 -3.04 -3.17 0.66
C ALA A 128 -1.53 -3.34 0.52
N ILE A 129 -0.86 -2.25 0.15
CA ILE A 129 0.60 -2.20 0.09
C ILE A 129 1.15 -1.93 1.49
N THR A 130 1.75 -2.97 2.08
CA THR A 130 2.56 -2.83 3.28
C THR A 130 4.04 -2.72 2.92
N SER A 131 4.92 -3.57 3.39
CA SER A 131 6.34 -3.63 2.99
C SER A 131 7.05 -4.83 3.61
N ILE A 132 8.14 -5.28 3.00
CA ILE A 132 9.14 -6.14 3.67
C ILE A 132 9.72 -5.48 4.93
N ALA A 133 9.74 -4.15 4.99
CA ALA A 133 10.21 -3.37 6.14
C ALA A 133 9.40 -3.65 7.42
N GLY A 134 8.17 -4.12 7.31
CA GLY A 134 7.35 -4.56 8.45
C GLY A 134 7.79 -5.90 9.07
N THR A 135 8.76 -6.60 8.48
CA THR A 135 9.22 -7.90 9.00
C THR A 135 10.05 -7.75 10.29
N LYS A 136 10.83 -6.68 10.41
CA LYS A 136 11.70 -6.36 11.54
C LYS A 136 11.82 -4.84 11.72
N GLY A 137 12.11 -4.37 12.93
CA GLY A 137 12.45 -2.98 13.16
C GLY A 137 13.73 -2.58 12.42
N LEU A 138 13.70 -1.47 11.72
CA LEU A 138 14.82 -0.95 10.93
C LEU A 138 15.30 0.39 11.51
N GLY A 139 16.49 0.42 12.09
CA GLY A 139 17.08 1.62 12.70
C GLY A 139 17.13 2.85 11.79
N PRO A 140 17.43 2.73 10.48
CA PRO A 140 17.39 3.87 9.56
C PRO A 140 16.03 4.54 9.37
N ALA A 141 14.92 3.84 9.65
CA ALA A 141 13.56 4.34 9.45
C ALA A 141 12.60 3.73 10.50
N PRO A 142 12.66 4.18 11.78
CA PRO A 142 11.95 3.54 12.87
C PRO A 142 10.44 3.57 12.69
N SER A 143 9.82 4.75 12.55
CA SER A 143 8.37 4.89 12.34
C SER A 143 7.89 4.16 11.09
N TYR A 144 8.64 4.20 10.00
CA TYR A 144 8.26 3.50 8.77
C TYR A 144 8.17 1.99 8.99
N SER A 145 9.22 1.37 9.55
CA SER A 145 9.20 -0.07 9.80
C SER A 145 8.14 -0.49 10.81
N ALA A 146 7.94 0.32 11.87
CA ALA A 146 6.91 0.09 12.86
C ALA A 146 5.50 0.18 12.26
N THR A 147 5.23 1.23 11.46
CA THR A 147 3.91 1.38 10.82
C THR A 147 3.64 0.31 9.76
N LYS A 148 4.66 -0.17 9.04
CA LYS A 148 4.50 -1.28 8.11
C LYS A 148 4.24 -2.63 8.81
N ALA A 149 4.82 -2.85 9.99
CA ALA A 149 4.48 -3.98 10.85
C ALA A 149 3.04 -3.88 11.38
N PHE A 150 2.63 -2.68 11.84
CA PHE A 150 1.26 -2.39 12.25
C PHE A 150 0.27 -2.74 11.14
N GLN A 151 0.49 -2.29 9.89
CA GLN A 151 -0.39 -2.55 8.76
C GLN A 151 -0.58 -4.04 8.50
N GLY A 152 0.52 -4.83 8.49
CA GLY A 152 0.45 -6.28 8.30
C GLY A 152 -0.33 -6.99 9.41
N THR A 153 -0.09 -6.61 10.68
CA THR A 153 -0.81 -7.16 11.83
C THR A 153 -2.29 -6.77 11.82
N TYR A 154 -2.60 -5.53 11.42
CA TYR A 154 -3.98 -5.05 11.33
C TYR A 154 -4.79 -5.80 10.26
N ILE A 155 -4.19 -6.05 9.06
CA ILE A 155 -4.82 -6.87 8.01
C ILE A 155 -5.09 -8.30 8.53
N GLU A 156 -4.11 -8.92 9.17
CA GLU A 156 -4.24 -10.28 9.74
C GLU A 156 -5.39 -10.34 10.77
N ALA A 157 -5.48 -9.35 11.65
CA ALA A 157 -6.55 -9.26 12.64
C ALA A 157 -7.94 -9.05 12.00
N LEU A 158 -8.04 -8.24 10.96
CA LEU A 158 -9.30 -8.06 10.22
C LEU A 158 -9.73 -9.32 9.47
N GLU A 159 -8.78 -10.08 8.92
CA GLU A 159 -9.08 -11.37 8.30
C GLU A 159 -9.64 -12.37 9.32
N GLN A 160 -9.02 -12.43 10.52
CA GLN A 160 -9.52 -13.24 11.63
C GLN A 160 -10.93 -12.82 12.05
N LEU A 161 -11.18 -11.51 12.15
CA LEU A 161 -12.48 -10.95 12.50
C LEU A 161 -13.54 -11.31 11.45
N ALA A 162 -13.21 -11.15 10.16
CA ALA A 162 -14.11 -11.51 9.06
C ALA A 162 -14.48 -12.99 9.07
N ASN A 163 -13.50 -13.86 9.31
CA ASN A 163 -13.73 -15.31 9.45
C ASN A 163 -14.64 -15.63 10.63
N THR A 164 -14.42 -15.00 11.80
CA THR A 164 -15.27 -15.18 12.99
C THR A 164 -16.72 -14.74 12.74
N GLN A 165 -16.89 -13.64 11.99
CA GLN A 165 -18.19 -13.10 11.62
C GLN A 165 -18.81 -13.79 10.40
N LYS A 166 -18.13 -14.76 9.79
CA LYS A 166 -18.53 -15.47 8.55
C LYS A 166 -18.79 -14.52 7.38
N LEU A 167 -18.04 -13.44 7.30
CA LEU A 167 -18.11 -12.49 6.19
C LEU A 167 -17.30 -12.99 5.00
N ASN A 168 -17.81 -12.78 3.78
CA ASN A 168 -17.08 -13.12 2.54
C ASN A 168 -16.10 -12.01 2.15
N ILE A 169 -15.19 -11.62 3.06
CA ILE A 169 -14.18 -10.61 2.80
C ILE A 169 -12.82 -11.29 2.72
N ARG A 170 -12.10 -11.07 1.63
CA ARG A 170 -10.75 -11.59 1.39
C ARG A 170 -9.72 -10.49 1.60
N PHE A 171 -8.50 -10.89 1.94
CA PHE A 171 -7.41 -9.95 2.18
C PHE A 171 -6.16 -10.33 1.39
N THR A 172 -5.40 -9.32 0.93
CA THR A 172 -4.06 -9.50 0.37
C THR A 172 -3.12 -8.44 0.95
N ASP A 173 -2.21 -8.89 1.80
CA ASP A 173 -1.09 -8.09 2.31
C ASP A 173 0.06 -8.12 1.29
N VAL A 174 0.27 -7.02 0.58
CA VAL A 174 1.31 -6.89 -0.45
C VAL A 174 2.57 -6.31 0.19
N ARG A 175 3.66 -7.07 0.15
CA ARG A 175 4.96 -6.72 0.77
C ARG A 175 6.03 -6.53 -0.29
N PRO A 176 6.12 -5.39 -0.96
CA PRO A 176 7.22 -5.11 -1.89
C PRO A 176 8.53 -4.84 -1.14
N GLY A 177 9.63 -5.10 -1.84
CA GLY A 177 10.94 -4.57 -1.50
C GLY A 177 11.10 -3.12 -1.95
N PHE A 178 12.31 -2.73 -2.37
CA PHE A 178 12.56 -1.39 -2.90
C PHE A 178 12.02 -1.27 -4.33
N VAL A 179 11.14 -0.30 -4.55
CA VAL A 179 10.48 -0.05 -5.85
C VAL A 179 10.82 1.34 -6.34
N GLY A 180 11.17 1.47 -7.60
CA GLY A 180 11.50 2.75 -8.26
C GLY A 180 10.30 3.69 -8.35
N THR A 181 10.01 4.38 -7.26
CA THR A 181 8.93 5.37 -7.11
C THR A 181 9.46 6.64 -6.47
N ALA A 182 8.66 7.70 -6.47
CA ALA A 182 9.02 8.96 -5.82
C ALA A 182 9.35 8.80 -4.33
N LEU A 183 8.87 7.75 -3.66
CA LEU A 183 9.17 7.46 -2.26
C LEU A 183 10.66 7.23 -2.00
N LEU A 184 11.38 6.65 -2.95
CA LEU A 184 12.82 6.33 -2.84
C LEU A 184 13.71 7.28 -3.65
N ASN A 185 13.19 8.43 -4.07
CA ASN A 185 13.97 9.46 -4.77
C ASN A 185 14.68 10.40 -3.78
N ASP A 186 15.48 9.81 -2.88
CA ASP A 186 16.19 10.50 -1.78
C ASP A 186 17.72 10.53 -1.97
N GLY A 187 18.20 10.17 -3.17
CA GLY A 187 19.64 10.11 -3.48
C GLY A 187 20.37 8.92 -2.86
N ASN A 188 19.67 7.99 -2.24
CA ASN A 188 20.28 6.78 -1.70
C ASN A 188 20.28 5.64 -2.72
N ARG A 189 21.24 4.72 -2.56
CA ARG A 189 21.31 3.51 -3.39
C ARG A 189 20.66 2.34 -2.65
N TYR A 190 19.59 1.81 -3.23
CA TYR A 190 18.86 0.67 -2.68
C TYR A 190 19.18 -0.63 -3.45
N PRO A 191 19.34 -1.77 -2.76
CA PRO A 191 19.61 -3.04 -3.41
C PRO A 191 18.34 -3.59 -4.09
N MET A 192 18.51 -4.38 -5.14
CA MET A 192 17.44 -5.13 -5.80
C MET A 192 16.20 -4.27 -6.11
N MET A 193 16.42 -3.06 -6.66
CA MET A 193 15.35 -2.14 -7.05
C MET A 193 14.43 -2.81 -8.08
N LEU A 194 13.13 -2.71 -7.85
CA LEU A 194 12.09 -3.26 -8.71
C LEU A 194 11.45 -2.16 -9.56
N ARG A 195 10.99 -2.52 -10.76
CA ARG A 195 10.18 -1.63 -11.58
C ARG A 195 8.73 -1.64 -11.07
N LYS A 196 8.10 -0.47 -11.03
CA LYS A 196 6.72 -0.35 -10.53
C LYS A 196 5.70 -1.10 -11.39
N GLU A 197 5.97 -1.22 -12.70
CA GLU A 197 5.13 -1.95 -13.65
C GLU A 197 5.12 -3.45 -13.33
N ASP A 198 6.30 -4.04 -13.11
CA ASP A 198 6.44 -5.47 -12.76
C ASP A 198 5.79 -5.77 -11.41
N VAL A 199 5.99 -4.87 -10.44
CA VAL A 199 5.36 -4.95 -9.10
C VAL A 199 3.82 -4.91 -9.23
N ALA A 200 3.28 -3.98 -10.02
CA ALA A 200 1.83 -3.87 -10.23
C ALA A 200 1.25 -5.14 -10.87
N PHE A 201 1.95 -5.72 -11.84
CA PHE A 201 1.55 -6.99 -12.45
C PHE A 201 1.50 -8.13 -11.43
N GLU A 202 2.55 -8.31 -10.61
CA GLU A 202 2.56 -9.32 -9.55
C GLU A 202 1.44 -9.10 -8.51
N ILE A 203 1.10 -7.83 -8.20
CA ILE A 203 0.01 -7.48 -7.29
C ILE A 203 -1.34 -7.93 -7.87
N VAL A 204 -1.64 -7.57 -9.12
CA VAL A 204 -2.91 -7.95 -9.76
C VAL A 204 -3.04 -9.47 -9.84
N GLU A 205 -1.96 -10.18 -10.15
CA GLU A 205 -1.94 -11.65 -10.13
C GLU A 205 -2.14 -12.22 -8.71
N ALA A 206 -1.59 -11.59 -7.67
CA ALA A 206 -1.80 -12.01 -6.29
C ALA A 206 -3.26 -11.83 -5.86
N ILE A 207 -3.89 -10.71 -6.26
CA ILE A 207 -5.31 -10.42 -6.02
C ILE A 207 -6.19 -11.45 -6.75
N ARG A 208 -5.93 -11.74 -8.03
CA ARG A 208 -6.65 -12.76 -8.80
C ARG A 208 -6.58 -14.15 -8.17
N LYS A 209 -5.42 -14.50 -7.60
CA LYS A 209 -5.15 -15.79 -6.94
C LYS A 209 -5.53 -15.80 -5.46
N HIS A 210 -6.12 -14.72 -4.96
CA HIS A 210 -6.51 -14.55 -3.55
C HIS A 210 -5.41 -14.91 -2.55
N LYS A 211 -4.18 -14.45 -2.81
CA LYS A 211 -3.06 -14.69 -1.88
C LYS A 211 -3.22 -13.84 -0.63
N HIS A 212 -3.15 -14.46 0.55
CA HIS A 212 -3.21 -13.74 1.83
C HIS A 212 -2.03 -12.81 2.03
N VAL A 213 -0.82 -13.28 1.74
CA VAL A 213 0.42 -12.49 1.79
C VAL A 213 1.18 -12.66 0.48
N CYS A 214 1.59 -11.54 -0.10
CA CYS A 214 2.38 -11.51 -1.32
C CYS A 214 3.67 -10.69 -1.12
N VAL A 215 4.79 -11.37 -0.83
CA VAL A 215 6.10 -10.73 -0.91
C VAL A 215 6.52 -10.68 -2.37
N ILE A 216 6.66 -9.46 -2.90
CA ILE A 216 7.00 -9.24 -4.31
C ILE A 216 8.48 -9.53 -4.54
N ASP A 217 8.77 -10.29 -5.62
CA ASP A 217 10.07 -10.80 -6.02
C ASP A 217 10.59 -11.94 -5.10
N TRP A 218 11.05 -13.02 -5.73
CA TRP A 218 11.53 -14.22 -5.04
C TRP A 218 12.75 -13.98 -4.15
N ARG A 219 13.62 -13.05 -4.53
CA ARG A 219 14.83 -12.68 -3.75
C ARG A 219 14.43 -12.11 -2.40
N TRP A 220 13.42 -11.22 -2.39
CA TRP A 220 12.90 -10.65 -1.15
C TRP A 220 12.14 -11.67 -0.30
N ARG A 221 11.52 -12.68 -0.92
CA ARG A 221 10.91 -13.81 -0.17
C ARG A 221 11.97 -14.55 0.64
N ILE A 222 13.12 -14.87 0.03
CA ILE A 222 14.23 -15.53 0.72
C ILE A 222 14.78 -14.63 1.83
N VAL A 223 15.10 -13.38 1.51
CA VAL A 223 15.67 -12.43 2.47
C VAL A 223 14.75 -12.26 3.68
N THR A 224 13.46 -12.04 3.49
CA THR A 224 12.51 -11.85 4.60
C THR A 224 12.26 -13.13 5.40
N ALA A 225 12.32 -14.30 4.77
CA ALA A 225 12.27 -15.58 5.47
C ALA A 225 13.48 -15.74 6.41
N LEU A 226 14.68 -15.44 5.92
CA LEU A 226 15.90 -15.46 6.74
C LEU A 226 15.84 -14.42 7.87
N TRP A 227 15.36 -13.19 7.59
CA TRP A 227 15.22 -12.15 8.62
C TRP A 227 14.34 -12.60 9.78
N ARG A 228 13.23 -13.30 9.49
CA ARG A 228 12.33 -13.83 10.53
C ARG A 228 13.04 -14.79 11.48
N CYS A 229 13.97 -15.58 10.98
CA CYS A 229 14.70 -16.56 11.77
C CYS A 229 15.74 -15.93 12.70
N ILE A 230 16.19 -14.68 12.43
CA ILE A 230 17.18 -14.01 13.29
C ILE A 230 16.53 -13.63 14.62
N PRO A 231 17.03 -14.10 15.78
CA PRO A 231 16.53 -13.71 17.10
C PRO A 231 16.58 -12.20 17.32
N LYS A 232 15.59 -11.65 18.05
CA LYS A 232 15.53 -10.20 18.32
C LYS A 232 16.77 -9.67 19.05
N CYS A 233 17.38 -10.48 19.93
CA CYS A 233 18.62 -10.12 20.63
C CYS A 233 19.80 -9.89 19.68
N ILE A 234 19.92 -10.68 18.61
CA ILE A 234 20.94 -10.51 17.58
C ILE A 234 20.58 -9.33 16.67
N TRP A 235 19.31 -9.26 16.19
CA TRP A 235 18.85 -8.23 15.26
C TRP A 235 19.13 -6.81 15.76
N ARG A 236 18.90 -6.55 17.07
CA ARG A 236 19.10 -5.24 17.70
C ARG A 236 20.52 -4.69 17.60
N HIS A 237 21.51 -5.55 17.41
CA HIS A 237 22.92 -5.19 17.34
C HIS A 237 23.48 -5.14 15.90
N LEU A 238 22.63 -5.44 14.89
CA LEU A 238 23.08 -5.38 13.49
C LEU A 238 23.17 -3.92 13.02
N PRO A 239 24.32 -3.47 12.51
CA PRO A 239 24.50 -2.11 12.01
C PRO A 239 23.88 -1.98 10.62
N LEU A 240 22.56 -1.74 10.57
CA LEU A 240 21.85 -1.51 9.32
C LEU A 240 22.08 -0.08 8.87
N GLN A 241 22.73 0.10 7.71
CA GLN A 241 22.96 1.41 7.10
C GLN A 241 22.59 1.37 5.62
N VAL A 242 21.98 2.45 5.13
CA VAL A 242 21.79 2.66 3.70
C VAL A 242 22.93 3.54 3.19
N LYS A 243 23.66 3.07 2.20
CA LYS A 243 24.79 3.81 1.62
C LYS A 243 24.27 4.98 0.79
N LYS A 244 24.76 6.20 1.07
CA LYS A 244 24.57 7.36 0.17
C LYS A 244 25.20 7.06 -1.19
N GLN A 245 24.56 7.52 -2.25
CA GLN A 245 25.15 7.51 -3.57
C GLN A 245 26.39 8.41 -3.53
N LYS A 246 27.59 7.88 -3.84
CA LYS A 246 28.75 8.74 -4.02
C LYS A 246 28.46 9.68 -5.18
N GLU A 247 28.50 10.99 -4.94
CA GLU A 247 28.51 11.97 -6.02
C GLU A 247 29.66 11.58 -6.96
N LYS A 248 29.31 11.29 -8.20
CA LYS A 248 30.33 11.21 -9.26
C LYS A 248 30.76 12.66 -9.51
N ASN A 249 31.85 13.07 -8.85
CA ASN A 249 32.55 14.27 -9.27
C ASN A 249 32.84 14.13 -10.77
N LYS A 250 32.18 14.98 -11.56
CA LYS A 250 32.57 15.27 -12.94
C LYS A 250 33.68 16.31 -12.93
#